data_caafb505b7777bdedc5acf3ce89872b6
#
_entry.id   caafb505b7777bdedc5acf3ce89872b6
#
_cell.length_a   1.000
_cell.length_b   1.000
_cell.length_c   1.000
_cell.angle_alpha   90.00
_cell.angle_beta   90.00
_cell.angle_gamma   90.00
#
_symmetry.space_group_name_H-M   'P 1'
#
loop_
_entity.id
_entity.type
_entity.pdbx_description
1 polymer ?
#
loop_
_entity_poly.entity_id
_entity_poly.type
_entity_poly.pdbx_seq_one_letter_code
_entity_poly.pdbx_strand_id
1 'polypeptide(L)'
;MDAPTILTPRDWPSHPAYVHPEYRSSVKRGPTRPLIPLKEKLRDQYAPVYGAEDLGPLDHDLTKNAVKNGEPLGERIVVTGRVLDEGGKPVRNTLVEVWQANAAGRYVHKVDQHDAPLDPNFLGAGRCLTDDEGRYRFLTIKPGAYPWGNHPNAWRPNHIHFSLFGDYFGSRLVTQMYFPGDPLLAYDPIFQGTPEAARERLISRFPMDITEEGYALGYEFDIVLRGRDATPMER
;
A
#
# COMPACT_ATOMS: atom_id res chain seq x y z
N MET A 1 12.97 -34.50 -18.52
CA MET A 1 13.71 -33.62 -17.59
C MET A 1 13.21 -32.24 -17.86
N ASP A 2 12.30 -31.76 -17.01
CA ASP A 2 11.75 -30.43 -17.15
C ASP A 2 12.87 -29.41 -16.90
N ALA A 3 12.99 -28.44 -17.80
CA ALA A 3 13.91 -27.33 -17.61
C ALA A 3 13.63 -26.65 -16.26
N PRO A 4 14.65 -26.28 -15.49
CA PRO A 4 14.41 -25.59 -14.24
C PRO A 4 13.65 -24.30 -14.54
N THR A 5 12.46 -24.14 -13.97
CA THR A 5 11.72 -22.88 -14.01
C THR A 5 12.62 -21.82 -13.40
N ILE A 6 13.21 -20.98 -14.21
CA ILE A 6 14.01 -19.85 -13.75
C ILE A 6 13.02 -18.90 -13.12
N LEU A 7 12.94 -18.92 -11.79
CA LEU A 7 12.23 -17.86 -11.06
C LEU A 7 12.88 -16.55 -11.45
N THR A 8 12.15 -15.70 -12.15
CA THR A 8 12.61 -14.35 -12.46
C THR A 8 12.89 -13.67 -11.11
N PRO A 9 14.14 -13.35 -10.78
CA PRO A 9 14.45 -12.70 -9.51
C PRO A 9 13.65 -11.41 -9.46
N ARG A 10 13.21 -10.99 -8.25
CA ARG A 10 12.72 -9.62 -8.09
C ARG A 10 13.80 -8.67 -8.59
N ASP A 11 13.37 -7.61 -9.25
CA ASP A 11 14.28 -6.52 -9.62
C ASP A 11 14.69 -5.75 -8.35
N TRP A 12 15.68 -6.29 -7.64
CA TRP A 12 16.17 -5.75 -6.39
C TRP A 12 16.62 -4.27 -6.48
N PRO A 13 17.19 -3.79 -7.62
CA PRO A 13 17.44 -2.36 -7.81
C PRO A 13 16.21 -1.46 -7.72
N SER A 14 15.00 -1.99 -7.91
CA SER A 14 13.76 -1.22 -7.78
C SER A 14 13.20 -1.20 -6.35
N HIS A 15 13.74 -2.01 -5.45
CA HIS A 15 13.23 -2.15 -4.08
C HIS A 15 14.21 -1.56 -3.06
N PRO A 16 13.71 -1.03 -1.92
CA PRO A 16 14.58 -0.56 -0.85
C PRO A 16 15.43 -1.70 -0.26
N ALA A 17 16.61 -1.38 0.23
CA ALA A 17 17.45 -2.35 0.95
C ALA A 17 16.74 -2.81 2.25
N TYR A 18 17.02 -4.05 2.69
CA TYR A 18 16.48 -4.57 3.96
C TYR A 18 16.91 -3.76 5.18
N VAL A 19 18.08 -3.16 5.12
CA VAL A 19 18.61 -2.28 6.15
C VAL A 19 18.88 -0.92 5.55
N HIS A 20 18.17 0.08 6.04
CA HIS A 20 18.40 1.50 5.75
C HIS A 20 18.69 2.20 7.08
N PRO A 21 19.93 2.63 7.35
CA PRO A 21 20.35 3.11 8.68
C PRO A 21 19.52 4.30 9.21
N GLU A 22 19.07 5.18 8.32
CA GLU A 22 18.22 6.31 8.68
C GLU A 22 16.81 5.87 9.12
N TYR A 23 16.34 4.73 8.63
CA TYR A 23 15.18 4.04 9.14
C TYR A 23 15.63 3.07 10.26
N ARG A 24 15.79 3.59 11.46
CA ARG A 24 16.44 2.89 12.58
C ARG A 24 15.89 1.51 12.91
N SER A 25 14.57 1.33 12.78
CA SER A 25 13.98 0.02 13.07
C SER A 25 14.37 -1.05 12.04
N SER A 26 14.79 -0.69 10.82
CA SER A 26 15.23 -1.63 9.80
C SER A 26 16.47 -2.43 10.24
N VAL A 27 17.37 -1.80 10.99
CA VAL A 27 18.57 -2.45 11.54
C VAL A 27 18.20 -3.63 12.46
N LYS A 28 17.08 -3.54 13.17
CA LYS A 28 16.60 -4.60 14.08
C LYS A 28 15.77 -5.67 13.38
N ARG A 29 15.19 -5.35 12.23
CA ARG A 29 14.26 -6.22 11.48
C ARG A 29 14.89 -6.86 10.25
N GLY A 30 15.95 -6.25 9.72
CA GLY A 30 16.63 -6.75 8.53
C GLY A 30 17.17 -8.15 8.75
N PRO A 31 17.20 -8.99 7.69
CA PRO A 31 17.74 -10.33 7.78
C PRO A 31 19.24 -10.28 8.08
N THR A 32 19.67 -11.06 9.06
CA THR A 32 21.11 -11.18 9.45
C THR A 32 21.83 -12.30 8.73
N ARG A 33 21.11 -13.10 7.94
CA ARG A 33 21.63 -14.21 7.15
C ARG A 33 21.16 -14.08 5.70
N PRO A 34 21.86 -14.67 4.74
CA PRO A 34 21.41 -14.72 3.35
C PRO A 34 20.00 -15.30 3.24
N LEU A 35 19.16 -14.69 2.39
CA LEU A 35 17.82 -15.18 2.14
C LEU A 35 17.89 -16.49 1.35
N ILE A 36 17.05 -17.43 1.73
CA ILE A 36 16.90 -18.71 1.01
C ILE A 36 15.64 -18.59 0.14
N PRO A 37 15.76 -18.68 -1.20
CA PRO A 37 14.61 -18.69 -2.08
C PRO A 37 13.75 -19.93 -1.82
N LEU A 38 12.46 -19.74 -1.56
CA LEU A 38 11.50 -20.82 -1.42
C LEU A 38 11.22 -21.45 -2.79
N LYS A 39 11.13 -22.78 -2.83
CA LYS A 39 10.69 -23.49 -4.04
C LYS A 39 9.25 -23.09 -4.38
N GLU A 40 8.95 -22.98 -5.68
CA GLU A 40 7.64 -22.54 -6.17
C GLU A 40 6.47 -23.34 -5.59
N LYS A 41 6.57 -24.65 -5.57
CA LYS A 41 5.56 -25.55 -4.96
C LYS A 41 5.26 -25.27 -3.49
N LEU A 42 6.25 -24.80 -2.72
CA LEU A 42 6.01 -24.43 -1.32
C LEU A 42 5.26 -23.10 -1.20
N ARG A 43 5.49 -22.17 -2.12
CA ARG A 43 4.78 -20.89 -2.13
C ARG A 43 3.31 -21.08 -2.49
N ASP A 44 3.03 -21.89 -3.50
CA ASP A 44 1.67 -22.19 -3.96
C ASP A 44 0.87 -22.95 -2.89
N GLN A 45 1.54 -23.84 -2.16
CA GLN A 45 0.91 -24.66 -1.12
C GLN A 45 0.55 -23.87 0.14
N TYR A 46 1.27 -22.78 0.44
CA TYR A 46 1.09 -21.98 1.66
C TYR A 46 0.71 -20.53 1.39
N ALA A 47 0.41 -20.18 0.14
CA ALA A 47 -0.10 -18.85 -0.19
C ALA A 47 -1.51 -18.69 0.42
N PRO A 48 -1.82 -17.52 0.99
CA PRO A 48 -3.18 -17.25 1.43
C PRO A 48 -4.13 -17.25 0.24
N VAL A 49 -5.27 -17.90 0.40
CA VAL A 49 -6.35 -17.90 -0.59
C VAL A 49 -7.44 -16.98 -0.06
N TYR A 50 -7.80 -15.97 -0.83
CA TYR A 50 -8.90 -15.04 -0.55
C TYR A 50 -9.82 -14.99 -1.77
N GLY A 51 -11.10 -14.82 -1.54
CA GLY A 51 -12.11 -14.76 -2.57
C GLY A 51 -13.14 -13.65 -2.33
N ALA A 52 -14.07 -13.54 -3.25
CA ALA A 52 -15.14 -12.54 -3.17
C ALA A 52 -16.03 -12.72 -1.92
N GLU A 53 -16.14 -13.94 -1.43
CA GLU A 53 -16.87 -14.30 -0.20
C GLU A 53 -16.26 -13.69 1.08
N ASP A 54 -14.99 -13.29 1.04
CA ASP A 54 -14.32 -12.66 2.17
C ASP A 54 -14.57 -11.16 2.28
N LEU A 55 -15.30 -10.57 1.30
CA LEU A 55 -15.58 -9.14 1.25
C LEU A 55 -16.99 -8.82 1.72
N GLY A 56 -17.05 -7.85 2.64
CA GLY A 56 -18.30 -7.20 3.00
C GLY A 56 -18.74 -6.16 1.95
N PRO A 57 -20.03 -5.84 1.89
CA PRO A 57 -20.58 -4.93 0.87
C PRO A 57 -20.03 -3.49 0.95
N LEU A 58 -19.50 -3.09 2.11
CA LEU A 58 -18.94 -1.75 2.35
C LEU A 58 -17.43 -1.73 2.53
N ASP A 59 -16.74 -2.86 2.34
CA ASP A 59 -15.29 -2.94 2.58
C ASP A 59 -14.49 -1.99 1.68
N HIS A 60 -15.02 -1.63 0.51
CA HIS A 60 -14.42 -0.69 -0.43
C HIS A 60 -14.77 0.80 -0.14
N ASP A 61 -15.65 1.07 0.80
CA ASP A 61 -16.02 2.42 1.20
C ASP A 61 -15.67 2.66 2.67
N LEU A 62 -14.44 3.14 2.89
CA LEU A 62 -13.92 3.39 4.23
C LEU A 62 -14.64 4.55 4.93
N THR A 63 -15.42 5.34 4.17
CA THR A 63 -16.25 6.41 4.73
C THR A 63 -17.55 5.90 5.33
N LYS A 64 -17.88 4.62 5.08
CA LYS A 64 -19.14 4.00 5.56
C LYS A 64 -18.95 2.71 6.34
N ASN A 65 -17.84 2.02 6.16
CA ASN A 65 -17.65 0.67 6.73
C ASN A 65 -17.51 0.64 8.26
N ALA A 66 -17.36 1.79 8.93
CA ALA A 66 -17.20 1.88 10.39
C ALA A 66 -18.01 3.01 11.04
N VAL A 67 -18.97 3.58 10.32
CA VAL A 67 -19.80 4.70 10.81
C VAL A 67 -20.61 4.29 12.03
N LYS A 68 -20.60 5.12 13.07
CA LYS A 68 -21.37 4.93 14.30
C LYS A 68 -22.50 5.96 14.46
N ASN A 69 -22.19 7.25 14.27
CA ASN A 69 -23.13 8.33 14.59
C ASN A 69 -22.95 9.59 13.73
N GLY A 70 -22.25 9.50 12.63
CA GLY A 70 -21.99 10.64 11.72
C GLY A 70 -21.10 10.24 10.58
N GLU A 71 -20.54 11.20 9.88
CA GLU A 71 -19.59 10.98 8.80
C GLU A 71 -18.15 11.14 9.30
N PRO A 72 -17.17 10.43 8.70
CA PRO A 72 -15.78 10.64 9.02
C PRO A 72 -15.31 12.04 8.64
N LEU A 73 -14.40 12.59 9.43
CA LEU A 73 -13.88 13.94 9.25
C LEU A 73 -12.72 13.95 8.24
N GLY A 74 -12.71 14.96 7.38
CA GLY A 74 -11.60 15.20 6.45
C GLY A 74 -12.02 15.25 4.98
N GLU A 75 -11.04 15.41 4.10
CA GLU A 75 -11.22 15.45 2.65
C GLU A 75 -11.52 14.02 2.13
N ARG A 76 -12.69 13.85 1.49
CA ARG A 76 -13.00 12.58 0.80
C ARG A 76 -12.15 12.45 -0.46
N ILE A 77 -11.62 11.27 -0.66
CA ILE A 77 -10.87 10.92 -1.86
C ILE A 77 -11.32 9.58 -2.43
N VAL A 78 -11.33 9.50 -3.75
CA VAL A 78 -11.41 8.25 -4.49
C VAL A 78 -9.99 7.83 -4.85
N VAL A 79 -9.63 6.61 -4.52
CA VAL A 79 -8.38 6.01 -4.97
C VAL A 79 -8.71 4.88 -5.94
N THR A 80 -8.14 4.93 -7.12
CA THR A 80 -8.27 3.89 -8.15
C THR A 80 -6.91 3.57 -8.75
N GLY A 81 -6.81 2.51 -9.52
CA GLY A 81 -5.61 2.11 -10.22
C GLY A 81 -5.75 0.70 -10.76
N ARG A 82 -4.68 0.19 -11.34
CA ARG A 82 -4.63 -1.18 -11.87
C ARG A 82 -3.53 -1.97 -11.20
N VAL A 83 -3.79 -3.25 -11.02
CA VAL A 83 -2.76 -4.22 -10.68
C VAL A 83 -2.32 -4.91 -11.96
N LEU A 84 -1.03 -4.80 -12.26
CA LEU A 84 -0.41 -5.28 -13.50
C LEU A 84 0.72 -6.26 -13.21
N ASP A 85 0.92 -7.22 -14.10
CA ASP A 85 2.12 -8.08 -14.11
C ASP A 85 3.33 -7.36 -14.76
N GLU A 86 4.46 -8.03 -14.85
CA GLU A 86 5.69 -7.52 -15.48
C GLU A 86 5.58 -7.24 -16.97
N GLY A 87 4.57 -7.81 -17.63
CA GLY A 87 4.26 -7.59 -19.05
C GLY A 87 3.20 -6.53 -19.29
N GLY A 88 2.74 -5.86 -18.25
CA GLY A 88 1.65 -4.88 -18.31
C GLY A 88 0.26 -5.48 -18.47
N LYS A 89 0.10 -6.79 -18.27
CA LYS A 89 -1.22 -7.45 -18.32
C LYS A 89 -1.97 -7.23 -17.01
N PRO A 90 -3.30 -7.02 -17.08
CA PRO A 90 -4.11 -6.88 -15.89
C PRO A 90 -4.13 -8.16 -15.03
N VAL A 91 -4.05 -7.97 -13.73
CA VAL A 91 -4.19 -9.06 -12.75
C VAL A 91 -5.54 -8.93 -12.07
N ARG A 92 -6.44 -9.84 -12.41
CA ARG A 92 -7.82 -9.88 -11.93
C ARG A 92 -7.95 -10.65 -10.62
N ASN A 93 -9.05 -10.44 -9.90
CA ASN A 93 -9.39 -11.14 -8.65
C ASN A 93 -8.28 -11.05 -7.57
N THR A 94 -7.49 -9.98 -7.62
CA THR A 94 -6.49 -9.70 -6.58
C THR A 94 -7.18 -8.99 -5.44
N LEU A 95 -7.07 -9.53 -4.23
CA LEU A 95 -7.51 -8.84 -3.04
C LEU A 95 -6.52 -7.70 -2.73
N VAL A 96 -7.05 -6.49 -2.69
CA VAL A 96 -6.33 -5.27 -2.29
C VAL A 96 -6.84 -4.86 -0.92
N GLU A 97 -6.02 -5.03 0.10
CA GLU A 97 -6.26 -4.48 1.43
C GLU A 97 -5.54 -3.16 1.58
N VAL A 98 -6.21 -2.20 2.21
CA VAL A 98 -5.64 -0.88 2.49
C VAL A 98 -5.80 -0.53 3.96
N TRP A 99 -4.81 0.22 4.51
CA TRP A 99 -4.93 0.81 5.85
C TRP A 99 -4.18 2.14 5.92
N GLN A 100 -4.67 3.03 6.76
CA GLN A 100 -4.18 4.40 6.85
C GLN A 100 -4.51 5.06 8.19
N ALA A 101 -3.85 6.16 8.48
CA ALA A 101 -4.27 7.08 9.53
C ALA A 101 -5.55 7.85 9.12
N ASN A 102 -6.28 8.40 10.09
CA ASN A 102 -7.35 9.36 9.83
C ASN A 102 -6.79 10.71 9.36
N ALA A 103 -7.67 11.68 9.08
CA ALA A 103 -7.26 13.02 8.63
C ALA A 103 -6.37 13.78 9.63
N ALA A 104 -6.44 13.45 10.92
CA ALA A 104 -5.59 14.02 11.96
C ALA A 104 -4.24 13.29 12.14
N GLY A 105 -3.94 12.29 11.32
CA GLY A 105 -2.72 11.50 11.42
C GLY A 105 -2.75 10.45 12.54
N ARG A 106 -3.94 9.96 12.94
CA ARG A 106 -4.09 8.99 14.02
C ARG A 106 -4.60 7.64 13.50
N TYR A 107 -3.94 6.55 13.91
CA TYR A 107 -4.41 5.18 13.66
C TYR A 107 -5.31 4.67 14.77
N VAL A 108 -6.30 3.87 14.41
CA VAL A 108 -7.09 3.06 15.35
C VAL A 108 -6.26 1.83 15.75
N HIS A 109 -5.19 2.07 16.50
CA HIS A 109 -4.28 1.00 16.95
C HIS A 109 -3.78 1.30 18.37
N LYS A 110 -3.79 0.29 19.24
CA LYS A 110 -3.42 0.45 20.66
C LYS A 110 -1.98 0.93 20.91
N VAL A 111 -1.08 0.72 19.95
CA VAL A 111 0.33 1.13 20.04
C VAL A 111 0.53 2.57 19.56
N ASP A 112 -0.41 3.11 18.78
CA ASP A 112 -0.34 4.51 18.37
C ASP A 112 -0.67 5.41 19.57
N GLN A 113 0.30 6.23 19.99
CA GLN A 113 0.21 7.16 21.10
C GLN A 113 0.27 8.63 20.64
N HIS A 114 0.12 8.88 19.34
CA HIS A 114 0.09 10.25 18.83
C HIS A 114 -1.06 11.04 19.48
N ASP A 115 -0.76 12.23 19.97
CA ASP A 115 -1.74 13.13 20.61
C ASP A 115 -2.59 13.86 19.54
N ALA A 116 -3.37 13.08 18.83
CA ALA A 116 -4.35 13.53 17.84
C ALA A 116 -5.67 12.79 18.08
N PRO A 117 -6.83 13.37 17.75
CA PRO A 117 -8.12 12.74 18.03
C PRO A 117 -8.33 11.50 17.15
N LEU A 118 -8.90 10.46 17.74
CA LEU A 118 -9.52 9.39 16.99
C LEU A 118 -10.83 9.87 16.37
N ASP A 119 -11.11 9.45 15.15
CA ASP A 119 -12.40 9.63 14.52
C ASP A 119 -13.30 8.42 14.81
N PRO A 120 -14.42 8.57 15.52
CA PRO A 120 -15.28 7.45 15.88
C PRO A 120 -16.01 6.84 14.68
N ASN A 121 -16.03 7.52 13.54
CA ASN A 121 -16.70 7.10 12.30
C ASN A 121 -15.72 6.59 11.24
N PHE A 122 -14.42 6.48 11.56
CA PHE A 122 -13.39 6.06 10.60
C PHE A 122 -12.46 5.02 11.20
N LEU A 123 -12.46 3.80 10.63
CA LEU A 123 -11.55 2.74 11.03
C LEU A 123 -10.18 2.87 10.35
N GLY A 124 -10.15 3.42 9.13
CA GLY A 124 -8.95 3.56 8.32
C GLY A 124 -8.48 2.23 7.70
N ALA A 125 -9.33 1.24 7.57
CA ALA A 125 -9.02 -0.03 6.92
C ALA A 125 -10.17 -0.47 6.01
N GLY A 126 -9.83 -1.04 4.85
CA GLY A 126 -10.78 -1.51 3.86
C GLY A 126 -10.17 -2.49 2.87
N ARG A 127 -10.98 -3.02 1.97
CA ARG A 127 -10.58 -4.00 0.95
C ARG A 127 -11.46 -3.93 -0.27
N CYS A 128 -10.88 -4.29 -1.41
CA CYS A 128 -11.60 -4.50 -2.66
C CYS A 128 -10.91 -5.58 -3.50
N LEU A 129 -11.61 -6.07 -4.52
CA LEU A 129 -11.03 -6.95 -5.54
C LEU A 129 -10.77 -6.17 -6.81
N THR A 130 -9.74 -6.59 -7.56
CA THR A 130 -9.56 -6.12 -8.92
C THR A 130 -10.58 -6.79 -9.85
N ASP A 131 -11.07 -6.01 -10.82
CA ASP A 131 -11.95 -6.48 -11.89
C ASP A 131 -11.18 -7.23 -13.00
N ASP A 132 -11.86 -7.55 -14.11
CA ASP A 132 -11.28 -8.26 -15.26
C ASP A 132 -10.19 -7.44 -15.99
N GLU A 133 -10.22 -6.12 -15.87
CA GLU A 133 -9.20 -5.19 -16.36
C GLU A 133 -8.11 -4.88 -15.33
N GLY A 134 -8.11 -5.60 -14.20
CA GLY A 134 -7.18 -5.43 -13.11
C GLY A 134 -7.40 -4.16 -12.30
N ARG A 135 -8.54 -3.47 -12.47
CA ARG A 135 -8.81 -2.20 -11.81
C ARG A 135 -9.33 -2.43 -10.39
N TYR A 136 -8.91 -1.59 -9.49
CA TYR A 136 -9.46 -1.48 -8.14
C TYR A 136 -9.95 -0.06 -7.89
N ARG A 137 -10.88 0.10 -6.95
CA ARG A 137 -11.40 1.39 -6.54
C ARG A 137 -11.90 1.30 -5.10
N PHE A 138 -11.55 2.30 -4.31
CA PHE A 138 -12.12 2.49 -2.98
C PHE A 138 -12.30 3.98 -2.66
N LEU A 139 -13.19 4.27 -1.73
CA LEU A 139 -13.46 5.60 -1.22
C LEU A 139 -12.92 5.71 0.21
N THR A 140 -12.24 6.81 0.52
CA THR A 140 -11.67 7.03 1.85
C THR A 140 -11.55 8.51 2.20
N ILE A 141 -10.99 8.80 3.37
CA ILE A 141 -10.57 10.15 3.79
C ILE A 141 -9.07 10.27 3.56
N LYS A 142 -8.61 11.40 3.03
CA LYS A 142 -7.18 11.66 2.86
C LYS A 142 -6.47 11.60 4.22
N PRO A 143 -5.46 10.71 4.38
CA PRO A 143 -4.77 10.57 5.65
C PRO A 143 -3.95 11.81 5.99
N GLY A 144 -3.85 12.15 7.26
CA GLY A 144 -2.92 13.18 7.75
C GLY A 144 -1.51 12.65 7.95
N ALA A 145 -0.54 13.56 7.93
CA ALA A 145 0.82 13.28 8.37
C ALA A 145 0.85 13.02 9.89
N TYR A 146 1.83 12.25 10.36
CA TYR A 146 1.94 11.95 11.78
C TYR A 146 3.40 11.84 12.26
N PRO A 147 3.67 12.19 13.55
CA PRO A 147 4.98 11.97 14.14
C PRO A 147 5.20 10.48 14.42
N TRP A 148 6.45 10.04 14.36
CA TRP A 148 6.81 8.67 14.69
C TRP A 148 8.19 8.58 15.37
N GLY A 149 8.44 7.49 16.10
CA GLY A 149 9.59 7.36 16.99
C GLY A 149 10.93 7.03 16.32
N ASN A 150 11.12 7.28 15.02
CA ASN A 150 12.38 6.96 14.34
C ASN A 150 13.55 7.85 14.81
N HIS A 151 13.30 9.14 14.99
CA HIS A 151 14.21 10.12 15.59
C HIS A 151 13.41 11.29 16.19
N PRO A 152 14.03 12.17 16.99
CA PRO A 152 13.36 13.38 17.48
C PRO A 152 12.81 14.21 16.33
N ASN A 153 11.53 14.63 16.44
CA ASN A 153 10.83 15.40 15.42
C ASN A 153 10.74 14.72 14.03
N ALA A 154 10.69 13.39 13.99
CA ALA A 154 10.41 12.65 12.77
C ALA A 154 8.92 12.69 12.44
N TRP A 155 8.58 12.98 11.20
CA TRP A 155 7.22 12.97 10.68
C TRP A 155 7.12 12.10 9.44
N ARG A 156 6.03 11.34 9.32
CA ARG A 156 5.68 10.59 8.11
C ARG A 156 4.78 11.46 7.21
N PRO A 157 5.03 11.49 5.89
CA PRO A 157 4.13 12.12 4.92
C PRO A 157 2.77 11.44 4.90
N ASN A 158 1.79 12.07 4.28
CA ASN A 158 0.48 11.46 4.02
C ASN A 158 0.68 10.21 3.15
N HIS A 159 0.16 9.06 3.58
CA HIS A 159 0.28 7.81 2.82
C HIS A 159 -0.83 6.82 3.15
N ILE A 160 -1.06 5.92 2.20
CA ILE A 160 -1.96 4.76 2.37
C ILE A 160 -1.13 3.51 2.16
N HIS A 161 -1.23 2.56 3.07
CA HIS A 161 -0.62 1.24 2.93
C HIS A 161 -1.49 0.34 2.06
N PHE A 162 -0.84 -0.47 1.25
CA PHE A 162 -1.45 -1.48 0.41
C PHE A 162 -0.85 -2.84 0.69
N SER A 163 -1.71 -3.86 0.71
CA SER A 163 -1.31 -5.26 0.81
C SER A 163 -2.10 -6.07 -0.21
N LEU A 164 -1.42 -6.72 -1.14
CA LEU A 164 -2.03 -7.45 -2.25
C LEU A 164 -1.90 -8.95 -2.05
N PHE A 165 -3.00 -9.65 -2.30
CA PHE A 165 -3.11 -11.11 -2.22
C PHE A 165 -3.86 -11.62 -3.45
N GLY A 166 -3.59 -12.84 -3.89
CA GLY A 166 -4.35 -13.47 -4.97
C GLY A 166 -3.74 -14.80 -5.40
N ASP A 167 -4.50 -15.54 -6.18
CA ASP A 167 -4.16 -16.91 -6.63
C ASP A 167 -2.88 -16.97 -7.49
N TYR A 168 -2.54 -15.86 -8.14
CA TYR A 168 -1.38 -15.76 -9.02
C TYR A 168 -0.07 -15.45 -8.31
N PHE A 169 -0.12 -15.07 -7.05
CA PHE A 169 1.05 -14.64 -6.31
C PHE A 169 1.30 -15.52 -5.12
N GLY A 170 2.25 -16.39 -5.26
CA GLY A 170 2.88 -17.03 -4.12
C GLY A 170 3.65 -16.02 -3.24
N SER A 171 3.48 -14.72 -3.45
CA SER A 171 4.12 -13.69 -2.66
C SER A 171 3.21 -12.47 -2.47
N ARG A 172 3.02 -12.10 -1.22
CA ARG A 172 2.40 -10.86 -0.82
C ARG A 172 3.23 -9.66 -1.29
N LEU A 173 2.59 -8.65 -1.84
CA LEU A 173 3.16 -7.31 -2.01
C LEU A 173 2.60 -6.41 -0.91
N VAL A 174 3.48 -5.78 -0.14
CA VAL A 174 3.14 -4.66 0.74
C VAL A 174 3.85 -3.44 0.21
N THR A 175 3.12 -2.34 0.03
CA THR A 175 3.66 -1.08 -0.46
C THR A 175 2.93 0.09 0.17
N GLN A 176 3.38 1.31 -0.10
CA GLN A 176 2.74 2.54 0.32
C GLN A 176 2.49 3.44 -0.88
N MET A 177 1.31 4.02 -0.96
CA MET A 177 0.99 5.10 -1.89
C MET A 177 1.21 6.44 -1.17
N TYR A 178 1.97 7.31 -1.78
CA TYR A 178 2.17 8.69 -1.32
C TYR A 178 1.42 9.68 -2.21
N PHE A 179 1.19 10.87 -1.70
CA PHE A 179 0.48 11.93 -2.41
C PHE A 179 1.45 12.88 -3.10
N PRO A 180 1.12 13.39 -4.31
CA PRO A 180 1.99 14.29 -5.04
C PRO A 180 2.17 15.62 -4.28
N GLY A 181 3.41 16.14 -4.31
CA GLY A 181 3.74 17.45 -3.74
C GLY A 181 3.85 17.50 -2.22
N ASP A 182 3.80 16.37 -1.51
CA ASP A 182 3.98 16.36 -0.05
C ASP A 182 5.45 16.70 0.31
N PRO A 183 5.70 17.82 1.02
CA PRO A 183 7.06 18.25 1.35
C PRO A 183 7.79 17.29 2.30
N LEU A 184 7.07 16.45 3.05
CA LEU A 184 7.66 15.48 3.97
C LEU A 184 8.33 14.29 3.26
N LEU A 185 8.05 14.07 1.96
CA LEU A 185 8.73 13.03 1.18
C LEU A 185 10.25 13.17 1.19
N ALA A 186 10.75 14.39 1.20
CA ALA A 186 12.19 14.66 1.25
C ALA A 186 12.85 14.22 2.58
N TYR A 187 12.06 14.05 3.63
CA TYR A 187 12.53 13.76 4.99
C TYR A 187 12.11 12.38 5.50
N ASP A 188 11.23 11.67 4.78
CA ASP A 188 10.79 10.32 5.19
C ASP A 188 11.85 9.27 4.85
N PRO A 189 12.54 8.66 5.84
CA PRO A 189 13.58 7.68 5.56
C PRO A 189 13.03 6.38 4.94
N ILE A 190 11.73 6.10 5.04
CA ILE A 190 11.11 4.95 4.35
C ILE A 190 11.03 5.22 2.86
N PHE A 191 10.52 6.39 2.48
CA PHE A 191 10.49 6.82 1.08
C PHE A 191 11.90 7.00 0.51
N GLN A 192 12.79 7.67 1.25
CA GLN A 192 14.18 7.91 0.84
C GLN A 192 15.02 6.64 0.77
N GLY A 193 14.66 5.60 1.51
CA GLY A 193 15.27 4.27 1.42
C GLY A 193 14.96 3.53 0.11
N THR A 194 13.96 3.99 -0.65
CA THR A 194 13.66 3.48 -1.99
C THR A 194 14.67 4.08 -2.99
N PRO A 195 15.22 3.26 -3.92
CA PRO A 195 16.09 3.77 -4.98
C PRO A 195 15.45 4.92 -5.74
N GLU A 196 16.20 5.99 -6.02
CA GLU A 196 15.68 7.23 -6.60
C GLU A 196 14.85 6.99 -7.87
N ALA A 197 15.37 6.16 -8.78
CA ALA A 197 14.69 5.80 -10.03
C ALA A 197 13.36 5.05 -9.85
N ALA A 198 13.06 4.60 -8.62
CA ALA A 198 11.84 3.86 -8.31
C ALA A 198 10.83 4.67 -7.48
N ARG A 199 11.22 5.81 -6.90
CA ARG A 199 10.39 6.62 -5.99
C ARG A 199 9.11 7.14 -6.63
N GLU A 200 9.17 7.57 -7.87
CA GLU A 200 8.02 8.04 -8.66
C GLU A 200 6.89 7.01 -8.70
N ARG A 201 7.22 5.72 -8.67
CA ARG A 201 6.25 4.63 -8.68
C ARG A 201 5.52 4.41 -7.34
N LEU A 202 5.87 5.18 -6.32
CA LEU A 202 5.18 5.23 -5.03
C LEU A 202 4.27 6.45 -4.90
N ILE A 203 4.33 7.38 -5.86
CA ILE A 203 3.55 8.62 -5.83
C ILE A 203 2.32 8.48 -6.72
N SER A 204 1.13 8.70 -6.15
CA SER A 204 -0.11 8.70 -6.92
C SER A 204 -0.17 9.88 -7.90
N ARG A 205 -0.91 9.68 -8.99
CA ARG A 205 -1.29 10.76 -9.90
C ARG A 205 -2.60 11.42 -9.41
N PHE A 206 -2.85 12.63 -9.86
CA PHE A 206 -4.06 13.39 -9.57
C PHE A 206 -4.78 13.78 -10.86
N PRO A 207 -5.43 12.83 -11.58
CA PRO A 207 -6.19 13.13 -12.77
C PRO A 207 -7.59 13.64 -12.40
N MET A 208 -8.02 14.73 -13.06
CA MET A 208 -9.31 15.36 -12.75
C MET A 208 -10.52 14.55 -13.22
N ASP A 209 -10.35 13.68 -14.19
CA ASP A 209 -11.43 12.87 -14.78
C ASP A 209 -11.97 11.78 -13.86
N ILE A 210 -11.22 11.40 -12.82
CA ILE A 210 -11.68 10.47 -11.78
C ILE A 210 -12.21 11.18 -10.52
N THR A 211 -12.13 12.51 -10.48
CA THR A 211 -12.67 13.33 -9.40
C THR A 211 -14.19 13.36 -9.50
N GLU A 212 -14.87 13.07 -8.39
CA GLU A 212 -16.33 13.18 -8.29
C GLU A 212 -16.72 14.60 -7.87
N GLU A 213 -17.37 15.31 -8.79
CA GLU A 213 -17.72 16.72 -8.62
C GLU A 213 -18.49 16.98 -7.32
N GLY A 214 -17.97 17.91 -6.51
CA GLY A 214 -18.59 18.31 -5.24
C GLY A 214 -18.57 17.23 -4.15
N TYR A 215 -17.89 16.09 -4.37
CA TYR A 215 -17.93 14.97 -3.44
C TYR A 215 -16.55 14.42 -3.03
N ALA A 216 -15.70 14.03 -3.96
CA ALA A 216 -14.41 13.41 -3.65
C ALA A 216 -13.34 13.70 -4.71
N LEU A 217 -12.12 14.03 -4.27
CA LEU A 217 -10.97 14.19 -5.17
C LEU A 217 -10.39 12.84 -5.60
N GLY A 218 -10.01 12.73 -6.87
CA GLY A 218 -9.53 11.48 -7.46
C GLY A 218 -8.00 11.34 -7.41
N TYR A 219 -7.52 10.18 -6.96
CA TYR A 219 -6.11 9.80 -7.01
C TYR A 219 -5.95 8.46 -7.71
N GLU A 220 -4.96 8.36 -8.60
CA GLU A 220 -4.69 7.14 -9.35
C GLU A 220 -3.32 6.56 -8.97
N PHE A 221 -3.30 5.26 -8.66
CA PHE A 221 -2.10 4.55 -8.24
C PHE A 221 -2.05 3.16 -8.87
N ASP A 222 -1.31 3.00 -9.97
CA ASP A 222 -1.09 1.71 -10.62
C ASP A 222 -0.01 0.92 -9.87
N ILE A 223 -0.22 -0.38 -9.73
CA ILE A 223 0.67 -1.30 -9.01
C ILE A 223 1.19 -2.34 -9.99
N VAL A 224 2.50 -2.36 -10.22
CA VAL A 224 3.18 -3.37 -11.01
C VAL A 224 3.88 -4.36 -10.09
N LEU A 225 3.56 -5.64 -10.20
CA LEU A 225 3.93 -6.64 -9.20
C LEU A 225 5.36 -7.13 -9.31
N ARG A 226 5.93 -7.15 -10.50
CA ARG A 226 7.28 -7.66 -10.78
C ARG A 226 7.94 -6.89 -11.92
N GLY A 227 9.21 -7.23 -12.17
CA GLY A 227 9.97 -6.69 -13.28
C GLY A 227 10.66 -5.37 -12.99
N ARG A 228 11.22 -4.78 -14.03
CA ARG A 228 11.98 -3.53 -13.93
C ARG A 228 11.15 -2.37 -13.39
N ASP A 229 9.87 -2.34 -13.80
CA ASP A 229 8.94 -1.27 -13.44
C ASP A 229 8.09 -1.62 -12.21
N ALA A 230 8.49 -2.64 -11.46
CA ALA A 230 7.79 -3.07 -10.26
C ALA A 230 7.60 -1.92 -9.26
N THR A 231 6.41 -1.85 -8.68
CA THR A 231 6.14 -0.96 -7.56
C THR A 231 7.03 -1.37 -6.38
N PRO A 232 7.78 -0.43 -5.79
CA PRO A 232 8.66 -0.73 -4.67
C PRO A 232 7.90 -1.33 -3.49
N MET A 233 8.49 -2.35 -2.88
CA MET A 233 7.94 -3.01 -1.71
C MET A 233 8.30 -2.25 -0.44
N GLU A 234 7.36 -2.11 0.49
CA GLU A 234 7.66 -1.68 1.85
C GLU A 234 8.51 -2.75 2.57
N ARG A 235 9.56 -2.35 3.31
CA ARG A 235 10.47 -3.25 4.03
C ARG A 235 10.76 -2.77 5.43
#